data_10a948a08a877af23291a42b2a8a93ef
#
_entry.id   10a948a08a877af23291a42b2a8a93ef
#
_cell.length_a   1.000
_cell.length_b   1.000
_cell.length_c   1.000
_cell.angle_alpha   90.00
_cell.angle_beta   90.00
_cell.angle_gamma   90.00
#
_symmetry.space_group_name_H-M   'P 1'
#
loop_
_entity.id
_entity.type
_entity.pdbx_description
1 polymer ?
#
loop_
_entity_poly.entity_id
_entity_poly.type
_entity_poly.pdbx_seq_one_letter_code
_entity_poly.pdbx_strand_id
1 'polypeptide(L)'
;MTSSPLSPEALVDPVCGLIRGVEAVPHPTGAPPRYTAVTADVSDARRFGAWPADRVSLGTTFGDPAGARIAAVAEAVERYCGNRLPPPGHRDAPRRATAAELLAEGRTLYGPGDLPAYADWQYARPRFAYHPLTEDTPALWTRARENGEEVWAPVALTHLNWRQGEWKQLPRTHHLNYAGIATGQGFDDAVERGLLEVVERDALELWWHLDGPTRGIDPASVPGLTHDLAGCDLEVSIVEMPSELAPCMAALVHDRARGIHAAGFACRYDPAEAARKAVLEAVHTWVFTQGATDADGWVFRAVDAGMLARGLYLDHRADRRYLDDCGTDFAAVRDLGAHVQVWLDPRMAPLAARFTRPALGVVPVDGVAAGSRAALDERLAAGGHRVITLDLTTEDVAQTPLRVARVLVSGLVPNAPAAFGYFGAPRFAQAALERGWREEAPVGPGDFTLAPPPHM
;
A
#
# COMPACT_ATOMS: atom_id res chain seq x y z
N MET A 1 28.12 -9.77 27.77
CA MET A 1 28.54 -10.25 26.44
C MET A 1 27.38 -10.02 25.48
N THR A 2 27.44 -8.98 24.69
CA THR A 2 26.45 -8.78 23.61
C THR A 2 26.78 -9.80 22.53
N SER A 3 25.92 -10.82 22.38
CA SER A 3 26.03 -11.75 21.25
C SER A 3 25.89 -10.94 19.95
N SER A 4 26.67 -11.26 18.92
CA SER A 4 26.48 -10.69 17.59
C SER A 4 25.04 -10.98 17.13
N PRO A 5 24.40 -10.02 16.44
CA PRO A 5 23.05 -10.24 15.95
C PRO A 5 23.00 -11.45 15.00
N LEU A 6 21.91 -12.20 15.04
CA LEU A 6 21.69 -13.33 14.16
C LEU A 6 21.50 -12.84 12.71
N SER A 7 21.87 -13.65 11.73
CA SER A 7 21.52 -13.38 10.34
C SER A 7 19.99 -13.39 10.16
N PRO A 8 19.40 -12.55 9.26
CA PRO A 8 17.99 -12.66 8.88
C PRO A 8 17.56 -14.07 8.45
N GLU A 9 18.46 -14.87 7.89
CA GLU A 9 18.22 -16.28 7.55
C GLU A 9 17.89 -17.14 8.76
N ALA A 10 18.28 -16.75 9.98
CA ALA A 10 17.91 -17.47 11.20
C ALA A 10 16.39 -17.39 11.50
N LEU A 11 15.65 -16.49 10.84
CA LEU A 11 14.19 -16.43 10.92
C LEU A 11 13.51 -17.49 10.05
N VAL A 12 14.26 -18.16 9.15
CA VAL A 12 13.74 -19.16 8.21
C VAL A 12 14.08 -20.56 8.72
N ASP A 13 13.07 -21.26 9.22
CA ASP A 13 13.20 -22.67 9.63
C ASP A 13 11.83 -23.35 9.52
N PRO A 14 11.72 -24.56 8.91
CA PRO A 14 10.44 -25.22 8.68
C PRO A 14 9.72 -25.68 9.96
N VAL A 15 10.43 -25.76 11.09
CA VAL A 15 9.89 -26.26 12.36
C VAL A 15 9.65 -25.12 13.36
N CYS A 16 10.64 -24.28 13.59
CA CYS A 16 10.61 -23.24 14.63
C CYS A 16 10.81 -21.81 14.10
N GLY A 17 11.02 -21.64 12.80
CA GLY A 17 11.22 -20.32 12.21
C GLY A 17 9.96 -19.46 12.20
N LEU A 18 10.15 -18.14 12.21
CA LEU A 18 9.11 -17.16 11.91
C LEU A 18 8.61 -17.34 10.47
N ILE A 19 9.50 -17.74 9.57
CA ILE A 19 9.22 -18.07 8.18
C ILE A 19 9.49 -19.56 8.00
N ARG A 20 8.50 -20.33 7.56
CA ARG A 20 8.63 -21.80 7.40
C ARG A 20 9.38 -22.20 6.15
N GLY A 21 9.31 -21.39 5.11
CA GLY A 21 9.97 -21.66 3.84
C GLY A 21 10.04 -20.41 2.98
N VAL A 22 11.04 -20.39 2.11
CA VAL A 22 11.23 -19.35 1.10
C VAL A 22 11.48 -20.04 -0.22
N GLU A 23 10.55 -19.89 -1.17
CA GLU A 23 10.52 -20.64 -2.41
C GLU A 23 10.48 -19.74 -3.64
N ALA A 24 11.24 -20.13 -4.68
CA ALA A 24 11.17 -19.45 -5.96
C ALA A 24 9.80 -19.73 -6.63
N VAL A 25 9.15 -18.70 -7.12
CA VAL A 25 7.93 -18.83 -7.93
C VAL A 25 8.34 -19.28 -9.33
N PRO A 26 7.68 -20.31 -9.92
CA PRO A 26 7.90 -20.66 -11.31
C PRO A 26 7.72 -19.45 -12.22
N HIS A 27 8.61 -19.30 -13.21
CA HIS A 27 8.58 -18.15 -14.10
C HIS A 27 7.24 -18.04 -14.85
N PRO A 28 6.48 -16.93 -14.72
CA PRO A 28 5.17 -16.80 -15.32
C PRO A 28 5.27 -16.72 -16.84
N THR A 29 4.37 -17.41 -17.55
CA THR A 29 4.36 -17.40 -19.02
C THR A 29 4.12 -16.00 -19.58
N GLY A 30 5.05 -15.52 -20.39
CA GLY A 30 5.02 -14.20 -21.01
C GLY A 30 5.58 -13.07 -20.15
N ALA A 31 6.04 -13.37 -18.93
CA ALA A 31 6.76 -12.39 -18.12
C ALA A 31 8.12 -12.03 -18.77
N PRO A 32 8.66 -10.83 -18.49
CA PRO A 32 10.02 -10.51 -18.89
C PRO A 32 10.99 -11.58 -18.39
N PRO A 33 11.92 -12.09 -19.22
CA PRO A 33 12.83 -13.19 -18.83
C PRO A 33 13.63 -12.92 -17.55
N ARG A 34 13.84 -11.66 -17.23
CA ARG A 34 14.56 -11.23 -16.02
C ARG A 34 13.65 -11.09 -14.79
N TYR A 35 12.34 -11.20 -14.94
CA TYR A 35 11.43 -11.15 -13.79
C TYR A 35 11.67 -12.35 -12.89
N THR A 36 11.92 -12.08 -11.63
CA THR A 36 12.15 -13.10 -10.59
C THR A 36 11.19 -12.82 -9.44
N ALA A 37 10.54 -13.87 -8.95
CA ALA A 37 9.64 -13.81 -7.81
C ALA A 37 9.98 -14.93 -6.81
N VAL A 38 9.91 -14.60 -5.53
CA VAL A 38 10.18 -15.51 -4.39
C VAL A 38 9.08 -15.31 -3.37
N THR A 39 8.50 -16.39 -2.86
CA THR A 39 7.53 -16.36 -1.76
C THR A 39 8.19 -16.70 -0.43
N ALA A 40 7.66 -16.15 0.65
CA ALA A 40 7.99 -16.49 2.03
C ALA A 40 6.71 -16.80 2.82
N ASP A 41 6.67 -17.99 3.45
CA ASP A 41 5.50 -18.49 4.17
C ASP A 41 5.62 -18.21 5.67
N VAL A 42 4.77 -17.32 6.20
CA VAL A 42 4.78 -16.90 7.61
C VAL A 42 4.25 -18.01 8.51
N SER A 43 5.02 -18.39 9.51
CA SER A 43 4.65 -19.41 10.49
C SER A 43 3.49 -18.94 11.38
N ASP A 44 2.66 -19.90 11.77
CA ASP A 44 1.56 -19.70 12.73
C ASP A 44 0.61 -18.53 12.42
N ALA A 45 0.67 -17.95 11.21
CA ALA A 45 -0.10 -16.80 10.81
C ALA A 45 -1.61 -16.97 11.05
N ARG A 46 -2.13 -18.20 10.93
CA ARG A 46 -3.53 -18.52 11.27
C ARG A 46 -3.82 -18.43 12.76
N ARG A 47 -2.88 -18.83 13.61
CA ARG A 47 -3.06 -18.86 15.08
C ARG A 47 -3.12 -17.46 15.67
N PHE A 48 -2.32 -16.52 15.19
CA PHE A 48 -2.43 -15.12 15.60
C PHE A 48 -3.42 -14.31 14.76
N GLY A 49 -4.21 -14.99 13.91
CA GLY A 49 -5.36 -14.42 13.23
C GLY A 49 -5.01 -13.48 12.08
N ALA A 50 -3.81 -13.58 11.49
CA ALA A 50 -3.42 -12.78 10.34
C ALA A 50 -4.41 -12.95 9.17
N TRP A 51 -4.60 -11.89 8.40
CA TRP A 51 -5.36 -11.95 7.17
C TRP A 51 -4.77 -13.02 6.24
N PRO A 52 -5.57 -13.70 5.44
CA PRO A 52 -5.06 -14.70 4.49
C PRO A 52 -3.95 -14.16 3.60
N ALA A 53 -4.09 -12.93 3.10
CA ALA A 53 -3.08 -12.27 2.26
C ALA A 53 -1.73 -12.06 2.97
N ASP A 54 -1.70 -11.99 4.30
CA ASP A 54 -0.48 -11.76 5.09
C ASP A 54 0.27 -13.04 5.44
N ARG A 55 -0.23 -14.19 5.00
CA ARG A 55 0.37 -15.51 5.32
C ARG A 55 1.48 -15.90 4.39
N VAL A 56 1.48 -15.34 3.19
CA VAL A 56 2.50 -15.54 2.17
C VAL A 56 2.92 -14.17 1.65
N SER A 57 4.19 -13.88 1.76
CA SER A 57 4.78 -12.64 1.26
C SER A 57 5.53 -12.89 -0.05
N LEU A 58 5.73 -11.87 -0.84
CA LEU A 58 6.34 -11.98 -2.15
C LEU A 58 7.43 -10.94 -2.36
N GLY A 59 8.61 -11.37 -2.71
CA GLY A 59 9.69 -10.50 -3.18
C GLY A 59 9.88 -10.62 -4.68
N THR A 60 10.02 -9.50 -5.36
CA THR A 60 10.24 -9.45 -6.82
C THR A 60 11.43 -8.58 -7.20
N THR A 61 12.12 -8.97 -8.27
CA THR A 61 13.22 -8.20 -8.86
C THR A 61 13.32 -8.44 -10.37
N PHE A 62 14.13 -7.63 -11.02
CA PHE A 62 14.65 -7.95 -12.36
C PHE A 62 16.08 -8.48 -12.25
N GLY A 63 16.26 -9.79 -12.49
CA GLY A 63 17.56 -10.47 -12.62
C GLY A 63 18.39 -10.58 -11.35
N ASP A 64 17.78 -10.41 -10.19
CA ASP A 64 18.44 -10.60 -8.89
C ASP A 64 17.65 -11.53 -7.98
N PRO A 65 17.82 -12.86 -8.09
CA PRO A 65 17.13 -13.83 -7.24
C PRO A 65 17.46 -13.69 -5.74
N ALA A 66 18.68 -13.23 -5.41
CA ALA A 66 19.06 -13.01 -4.02
C ALA A 66 18.33 -11.81 -3.43
N GLY A 67 18.22 -10.71 -4.19
CA GLY A 67 17.41 -9.56 -3.82
C GLY A 67 15.91 -9.88 -3.69
N ALA A 68 15.36 -10.71 -4.60
CA ALA A 68 13.97 -11.17 -4.49
C ALA A 68 13.74 -11.98 -3.19
N ARG A 69 14.68 -12.86 -2.82
CA ARG A 69 14.63 -13.60 -1.55
C ARG A 69 14.66 -12.68 -0.34
N ILE A 70 15.57 -11.70 -0.33
CA ILE A 70 15.65 -10.70 0.75
C ILE A 70 14.34 -9.92 0.86
N ALA A 71 13.76 -9.49 -0.26
CA ALA A 71 12.50 -8.76 -0.28
C ALA A 71 11.34 -9.62 0.27
N ALA A 72 11.26 -10.91 -0.11
CA ALA A 72 10.24 -11.83 0.39
C ALA A 72 10.34 -12.03 1.93
N VAL A 73 11.57 -12.22 2.43
CA VAL A 73 11.81 -12.34 3.89
C VAL A 73 11.47 -11.05 4.61
N ALA A 74 11.84 -9.89 4.05
CA ALA A 74 11.56 -8.59 4.65
C ALA A 74 10.04 -8.33 4.73
N GLU A 75 9.29 -8.62 3.66
CA GLU A 75 7.84 -8.49 3.66
C GLU A 75 7.18 -9.48 4.64
N ALA A 76 7.66 -10.72 4.74
CA ALA A 76 7.15 -11.67 5.72
C ALA A 76 7.33 -11.18 7.16
N VAL A 77 8.48 -10.59 7.47
CA VAL A 77 8.77 -9.96 8.77
C VAL A 77 7.84 -8.77 9.01
N GLU A 78 7.62 -7.95 8.00
CA GLU A 78 6.69 -6.82 8.04
C GLU A 78 5.25 -7.26 8.37
N ARG A 79 4.73 -8.24 7.64
CA ARG A 79 3.39 -8.79 7.86
C ARG A 79 3.27 -9.45 9.25
N TYR A 80 4.30 -10.17 9.68
CA TYR A 80 4.33 -10.77 11.01
C TYR A 80 4.27 -9.71 12.10
N CYS A 81 5.17 -8.73 12.09
CA CYS A 81 5.23 -7.67 13.11
C CYS A 81 3.97 -6.79 13.07
N GLY A 82 3.51 -6.39 11.89
CA GLY A 82 2.33 -5.54 11.71
C GLY A 82 1.03 -6.17 12.23
N ASN A 83 0.95 -7.51 12.24
CA ASN A 83 -0.23 -8.25 12.74
C ASN A 83 -0.19 -8.54 14.25
N ARG A 84 0.89 -8.20 14.95
CA ARG A 84 1.05 -8.52 16.38
C ARG A 84 0.84 -7.31 17.26
N LEU A 85 -0.20 -7.37 18.07
CA LEU A 85 -0.38 -6.40 19.16
C LEU A 85 0.54 -6.76 20.33
N PRO A 86 1.17 -5.77 20.96
CA PRO A 86 1.88 -5.98 22.22
C PRO A 86 0.96 -6.62 23.28
N PRO A 87 1.43 -7.64 24.01
CA PRO A 87 0.58 -8.34 24.98
C PRO A 87 0.21 -7.45 26.19
N PRO A 88 -0.87 -7.79 26.92
CA PRO A 88 -1.19 -7.11 28.17
C PRO A 88 -0.01 -7.08 29.12
N GLY A 89 0.26 -5.92 29.73
CA GLY A 89 1.41 -5.70 30.62
C GLY A 89 2.68 -5.25 29.93
N HIS A 90 2.77 -5.34 28.61
CA HIS A 90 3.86 -4.69 27.87
C HIS A 90 3.71 -3.15 27.95
N ARG A 91 4.84 -2.42 27.97
CA ARG A 91 4.83 -0.95 28.06
C ARG A 91 4.02 -0.28 26.94
N ASP A 92 4.01 -0.89 25.74
CA ASP A 92 3.32 -0.41 24.55
C ASP A 92 2.00 -1.16 24.29
N ALA A 93 1.48 -1.88 25.31
CA ALA A 93 0.19 -2.54 25.22
C ALA A 93 -0.92 -1.52 24.87
N PRO A 94 -1.81 -1.86 23.92
CA PRO A 94 -2.88 -0.96 23.56
C PRO A 94 -3.81 -0.67 24.73
N ARG A 95 -4.30 0.58 24.77
CA ARG A 95 -5.26 1.03 25.77
C ARG A 95 -6.58 1.40 25.12
N ARG A 96 -7.70 0.92 25.66
CA ARG A 96 -9.03 1.39 25.31
C ARG A 96 -9.29 2.73 26.00
N ALA A 97 -9.59 3.76 25.21
CA ALA A 97 -9.97 5.09 25.68
C ALA A 97 -10.69 5.86 24.58
N THR A 98 -11.28 6.99 24.91
CA THR A 98 -11.66 8.03 23.95
C THR A 98 -10.52 9.03 23.80
N ALA A 99 -10.50 9.81 22.72
CA ALA A 99 -9.53 10.87 22.56
C ALA A 99 -9.69 11.93 23.68
N ALA A 100 -10.94 12.28 24.04
CA ALA A 100 -11.23 13.22 25.11
C ALA A 100 -10.66 12.77 26.46
N GLU A 101 -10.75 11.48 26.81
CA GLU A 101 -10.14 10.95 28.06
C GLU A 101 -8.62 11.10 28.04
N LEU A 102 -7.94 10.78 26.95
CA LEU A 102 -6.50 10.90 26.84
C LEU A 102 -6.03 12.37 26.89
N LEU A 103 -6.77 13.29 26.25
CA LEU A 103 -6.50 14.72 26.31
C LEU A 103 -6.67 15.27 27.74
N ALA A 104 -7.72 14.83 28.46
CA ALA A 104 -7.95 15.20 29.85
C ALA A 104 -6.82 14.71 30.80
N GLU A 105 -6.14 13.63 30.42
CA GLU A 105 -4.93 13.14 31.11
C GLU A 105 -3.65 13.90 30.71
N GLY A 106 -3.74 14.89 29.84
CA GLY A 106 -2.59 15.65 29.35
C GLY A 106 -1.73 14.89 28.32
N ARG A 107 -2.31 13.90 27.60
CA ARG A 107 -1.60 13.17 26.56
C ARG A 107 -1.60 13.94 25.23
N THR A 108 -0.48 13.88 24.52
CA THR A 108 -0.41 14.34 23.13
C THR A 108 -0.96 13.25 22.23
N LEU A 109 -1.82 13.61 21.26
CA LEU A 109 -2.45 12.68 20.35
C LEU A 109 -2.06 12.93 18.90
N TYR A 110 -1.95 11.84 18.14
CA TYR A 110 -2.22 11.79 16.72
C TYR A 110 -3.70 11.40 16.59
N GLY A 111 -4.56 12.40 16.55
CA GLY A 111 -5.98 12.27 16.86
C GLY A 111 -6.91 12.55 15.67
N PRO A 112 -8.21 12.68 15.91
CA PRO A 112 -9.21 12.79 14.85
C PRO A 112 -8.93 13.86 13.79
N GLY A 113 -8.29 14.98 14.17
CA GLY A 113 -7.93 16.07 13.24
C GLY A 113 -6.73 15.79 12.35
N ASP A 114 -5.93 14.77 12.66
CA ASP A 114 -4.73 14.38 11.90
C ASP A 114 -5.00 13.29 10.87
N LEU A 115 -6.16 12.61 10.95
CA LEU A 115 -6.43 11.34 10.30
C LEU A 115 -7.17 11.51 8.97
N PRO A 116 -6.94 10.59 8.00
CA PRO A 116 -7.77 10.55 6.81
C PRO A 116 -9.23 10.26 7.19
N ALA A 117 -10.19 10.94 6.56
CA ALA A 117 -11.60 10.76 6.84
C ALA A 117 -12.39 10.32 5.61
N TYR A 118 -13.50 9.63 5.84
CA TYR A 118 -14.49 9.40 4.79
C TYR A 118 -15.38 10.64 4.66
N ALA A 119 -15.90 10.88 3.46
CA ALA A 119 -16.84 11.97 3.23
C ALA A 119 -18.23 11.66 3.84
N ASP A 120 -18.99 12.71 4.15
CA ASP A 120 -20.35 12.57 4.71
C ASP A 120 -21.26 11.70 3.84
N TRP A 121 -21.15 11.82 2.52
CA TRP A 121 -21.91 10.98 1.59
C TRP A 121 -21.52 9.49 1.66
N GLN A 122 -20.30 9.17 2.07
CA GLN A 122 -19.87 7.78 2.30
C GLN A 122 -20.48 7.24 3.60
N TYR A 123 -20.42 8.01 4.69
CA TYR A 123 -21.06 7.64 5.95
C TYR A 123 -22.59 7.51 5.82
N ALA A 124 -23.22 8.27 4.93
CA ALA A 124 -24.66 8.19 4.66
C ALA A 124 -25.06 6.95 3.82
N ARG A 125 -24.11 6.22 3.24
CA ARG A 125 -24.41 5.00 2.46
C ARG A 125 -24.99 3.90 3.35
N PRO A 126 -26.05 3.21 2.93
CA PRO A 126 -26.57 2.06 3.64
C PRO A 126 -25.49 1.00 3.87
N ARG A 127 -25.33 0.57 5.12
CA ARG A 127 -24.35 -0.46 5.52
C ARG A 127 -22.88 -0.08 5.26
N PHE A 128 -22.55 1.20 5.23
CA PHE A 128 -21.15 1.59 5.22
C PHE A 128 -20.44 1.00 6.45
N ALA A 129 -19.25 0.44 6.24
CA ALA A 129 -18.61 -0.42 7.23
C ALA A 129 -17.95 0.34 8.40
N TYR A 130 -17.79 1.65 8.28
CA TYR A 130 -16.99 2.48 9.19
C TYR A 130 -17.83 3.58 9.83
N HIS A 131 -17.36 4.02 11.00
CA HIS A 131 -17.92 5.13 11.78
C HIS A 131 -16.88 6.25 11.90
N PRO A 132 -17.28 7.51 12.01
CA PRO A 132 -16.35 8.59 12.29
C PRO A 132 -15.57 8.32 13.59
N LEU A 133 -14.27 8.57 13.59
CA LEU A 133 -13.48 8.66 14.81
C LEU A 133 -13.58 10.10 15.32
N THR A 134 -14.35 10.32 16.36
CA THR A 134 -14.51 11.59 17.05
C THR A 134 -13.76 11.58 18.38
N GLU A 135 -13.74 12.70 19.11
CA GLU A 135 -13.15 12.76 20.45
C GLU A 135 -13.82 11.82 21.45
N ASP A 136 -15.13 11.51 21.27
CA ASP A 136 -15.91 10.65 22.14
C ASP A 136 -15.98 9.19 21.66
N THR A 137 -15.40 8.87 20.52
CA THR A 137 -15.44 7.51 19.98
C THR A 137 -14.49 6.59 20.76
N PRO A 138 -14.99 5.51 21.38
CA PRO A 138 -14.12 4.52 22.03
C PRO A 138 -13.24 3.82 21.01
N ALA A 139 -11.92 3.88 21.19
CA ALA A 139 -10.94 3.27 20.31
C ALA A 139 -9.80 2.62 21.10
N LEU A 140 -8.96 1.85 20.43
CA LEU A 140 -7.69 1.42 20.96
C LEU A 140 -6.62 2.42 20.56
N TRP A 141 -5.77 2.77 21.52
CA TRP A 141 -4.66 3.69 21.36
C TRP A 141 -3.37 3.02 21.76
N THR A 142 -2.30 3.30 21.06
CA THR A 142 -0.95 2.84 21.36
C THR A 142 0.05 3.99 21.39
N ARG A 143 1.19 3.79 22.03
CA ARG A 143 2.26 4.78 22.08
C ARG A 143 3.01 4.79 20.76
N ALA A 144 3.34 5.99 20.32
CA ALA A 144 4.14 6.30 19.15
C ALA A 144 5.12 7.41 19.47
N ARG A 145 5.88 7.86 18.49
CA ARG A 145 6.86 8.93 18.62
C ARG A 145 6.66 10.00 17.54
N GLU A 146 6.77 11.25 17.96
CA GLU A 146 6.87 12.39 17.08
C GLU A 146 8.11 13.18 17.50
N ASN A 147 9.12 13.31 16.65
CA ASN A 147 10.39 13.98 16.97
C ASN A 147 11.04 13.48 18.30
N GLY A 148 10.89 12.17 18.60
CA GLY A 148 11.39 11.55 19.83
C GLY A 148 10.44 11.65 21.04
N GLU A 149 9.46 12.54 21.02
CA GLU A 149 8.47 12.70 22.09
C GLU A 149 7.34 11.67 21.99
N GLU A 150 6.73 11.31 23.14
CA GLU A 150 5.62 10.37 23.18
C GLU A 150 4.34 11.02 22.65
N VAL A 151 3.68 10.31 21.73
CA VAL A 151 2.36 10.62 21.20
C VAL A 151 1.50 9.37 21.19
N TRP A 152 0.18 9.49 21.37
CA TRP A 152 -0.74 8.37 21.27
C TRP A 152 -1.44 8.35 19.92
N ALA A 153 -1.42 7.20 19.25
CA ALA A 153 -2.01 7.00 17.93
C ALA A 153 -3.06 5.87 17.95
N PRO A 154 -4.12 5.95 17.12
CA PRO A 154 -5.15 4.92 17.09
C PRO A 154 -4.63 3.62 16.46
N VAL A 155 -4.86 2.51 17.15
CA VAL A 155 -4.41 1.17 16.75
C VAL A 155 -5.00 0.77 15.39
N ALA A 156 -6.15 1.29 15.02
CA ALA A 156 -6.77 1.07 13.73
C ALA A 156 -5.89 1.48 12.53
N LEU A 157 -4.93 2.38 12.73
CA LEU A 157 -3.99 2.82 11.70
C LEU A 157 -2.56 2.32 11.92
N THR A 158 -2.26 1.79 13.12
CA THR A 158 -0.88 1.38 13.45
C THR A 158 -0.64 -0.11 13.27
N HIS A 159 -1.66 -0.96 13.50
CA HIS A 159 -1.53 -2.42 13.42
C HIS A 159 -2.55 -3.01 12.43
N LEU A 160 -2.16 -4.11 11.79
CA LEU A 160 -2.98 -4.75 10.77
C LEU A 160 -4.16 -5.49 11.39
N ASN A 161 -3.93 -6.46 12.25
CA ASN A 161 -4.95 -7.34 12.81
C ASN A 161 -5.28 -7.01 14.28
N TRP A 162 -5.79 -5.81 14.51
CA TRP A 162 -6.07 -5.35 15.87
C TRP A 162 -7.42 -5.83 16.44
N ARG A 163 -8.40 -6.17 15.57
CA ARG A 163 -9.75 -6.55 16.00
C ARG A 163 -9.83 -8.01 16.44
N GLN A 164 -9.16 -8.33 17.54
CA GLN A 164 -9.15 -9.69 18.13
C GLN A 164 -9.86 -9.68 19.48
N GLY A 165 -10.36 -10.84 19.89
CA GLY A 165 -10.97 -11.02 21.20
C GLY A 165 -12.05 -9.96 21.50
N GLU A 166 -11.94 -9.32 22.64
CA GLU A 166 -12.84 -8.25 23.12
C GLU A 166 -12.82 -6.99 22.25
N TRP A 167 -11.72 -6.71 21.54
CA TRP A 167 -11.59 -5.56 20.68
C TRP A 167 -12.52 -5.58 19.45
N LYS A 168 -13.12 -6.74 19.14
CA LYS A 168 -14.14 -6.86 18.09
C LYS A 168 -15.38 -6.01 18.36
N GLN A 169 -15.63 -5.63 19.61
CA GLN A 169 -16.77 -4.82 20.01
C GLN A 169 -16.58 -3.32 19.73
N LEU A 170 -15.33 -2.88 19.49
CA LEU A 170 -15.04 -1.48 19.22
C LEU A 170 -15.51 -1.09 17.80
N PRO A 171 -15.94 0.17 17.61
CA PRO A 171 -16.30 0.68 16.30
C PRO A 171 -15.16 0.49 15.30
N ARG A 172 -15.49 0.19 14.06
CA ARG A 172 -14.54 0.24 12.94
C ARG A 172 -14.52 1.68 12.45
N THR A 173 -13.36 2.32 12.53
CA THR A 173 -13.22 3.73 12.13
C THR A 173 -12.48 3.90 10.81
N HIS A 174 -11.52 3.02 10.53
CA HIS A 174 -10.68 3.07 9.33
C HIS A 174 -10.55 1.68 8.71
N HIS A 175 -10.34 1.66 7.40
CA HIS A 175 -9.92 0.44 6.70
C HIS A 175 -8.51 0.07 7.13
N LEU A 176 -8.20 -1.22 6.99
CA LEU A 176 -6.86 -1.76 7.19
C LEU A 176 -5.86 -0.99 6.32
N ASN A 177 -4.83 -0.43 6.92
CA ASN A 177 -3.82 0.36 6.22
C ASN A 177 -2.47 -0.35 6.22
N TYR A 178 -2.02 -0.77 5.06
CA TYR A 178 -0.67 -1.35 4.87
C TYR A 178 0.39 -0.26 4.70
N ALA A 179 0.05 0.84 4.03
CA ALA A 179 1.00 1.91 3.71
C ALA A 179 1.69 2.45 4.96
N GLY A 180 3.00 2.55 4.89
CA GLY A 180 3.85 3.03 5.98
C GLY A 180 4.28 1.98 6.99
N ILE A 181 3.96 0.67 6.80
CA ILE A 181 4.67 -0.41 7.50
C ILE A 181 5.83 -0.85 6.61
N ALA A 182 7.04 -0.81 7.12
CA ALA A 182 8.20 -1.23 6.36
C ALA A 182 9.25 -1.94 7.21
N THR A 183 9.93 -2.90 6.60
CA THR A 183 11.11 -3.55 7.17
C THR A 183 12.37 -2.92 6.60
N GLY A 184 13.35 -2.65 7.48
CA GLY A 184 14.66 -2.11 7.12
C GLY A 184 15.81 -2.75 7.88
N GLN A 185 17.03 -2.48 7.44
CA GLN A 185 18.26 -2.82 8.19
C GLN A 185 18.51 -1.73 9.23
N GLY A 186 17.85 -1.86 10.37
CA GLY A 186 17.78 -0.84 11.40
C GLY A 186 16.49 -0.02 11.30
N PHE A 187 16.18 0.69 12.40
CA PHE A 187 14.91 1.42 12.52
C PHE A 187 14.83 2.60 11.55
N ASP A 188 15.93 3.33 11.37
CA ASP A 188 15.95 4.50 10.48
C ASP A 188 15.70 4.13 9.01
N ASP A 189 16.29 3.01 8.52
CA ASP A 189 16.01 2.50 7.17
C ASP A 189 14.54 2.04 7.04
N ALA A 190 13.98 1.42 8.08
CA ALA A 190 12.57 1.05 8.09
C ALA A 190 11.65 2.30 8.05
N VAL A 191 11.96 3.33 8.83
CA VAL A 191 11.23 4.61 8.81
C VAL A 191 11.32 5.28 7.44
N GLU A 192 12.50 5.29 6.84
CA GLU A 192 12.71 5.87 5.50
C GLU A 192 11.82 5.21 4.44
N ARG A 193 11.82 3.88 4.41
CA ARG A 193 10.99 3.09 3.47
C ARG A 193 9.50 3.32 3.70
N GLY A 194 9.05 3.29 4.96
CA GLY A 194 7.66 3.55 5.31
C GLY A 194 7.23 4.98 4.97
N LEU A 195 8.09 5.97 5.16
CA LEU A 195 7.80 7.35 4.80
C LEU A 195 7.63 7.55 3.30
N LEU A 196 8.54 6.99 2.49
CA LEU A 196 8.45 7.05 1.03
C LEU A 196 7.19 6.35 0.51
N GLU A 197 6.77 5.24 1.14
CA GLU A 197 5.52 4.57 0.78
C GLU A 197 4.29 5.43 1.11
N VAL A 198 4.25 6.09 2.27
CA VAL A 198 3.14 7.01 2.61
C VAL A 198 3.05 8.15 1.58
N VAL A 199 4.17 8.72 1.16
CA VAL A 199 4.22 9.75 0.11
C VAL A 199 3.75 9.23 -1.24
N GLU A 200 4.14 8.00 -1.60
CA GLU A 200 3.71 7.31 -2.82
C GLU A 200 2.18 7.18 -2.87
N ARG A 201 1.59 6.72 -1.76
CA ARG A 201 0.14 6.50 -1.70
C ARG A 201 -0.64 7.81 -1.74
N ASP A 202 -0.18 8.87 -1.08
CA ASP A 202 -0.77 10.21 -1.19
C ASP A 202 -0.74 10.71 -2.64
N ALA A 203 0.40 10.62 -3.30
CA ALA A 203 0.53 11.02 -4.71
C ALA A 203 -0.40 10.24 -5.63
N LEU A 204 -0.51 8.91 -5.43
CA LEU A 204 -1.41 8.04 -6.16
C LEU A 204 -2.88 8.44 -5.99
N GLU A 205 -3.34 8.56 -4.73
CA GLU A 205 -4.73 8.86 -4.42
C GLU A 205 -5.15 10.22 -4.99
N LEU A 206 -4.32 11.25 -4.81
CA LEU A 206 -4.60 12.58 -5.32
C LEU A 206 -4.65 12.61 -6.85
N TRP A 207 -3.60 12.08 -7.50
CA TRP A 207 -3.54 12.04 -8.95
C TRP A 207 -4.72 11.27 -9.54
N TRP A 208 -4.95 10.05 -9.05
CA TRP A 208 -5.93 9.15 -9.63
C TRP A 208 -7.36 9.65 -9.45
N HIS A 209 -7.70 10.05 -8.25
CA HIS A 209 -9.08 10.43 -7.94
C HIS A 209 -9.45 11.85 -8.38
N LEU A 210 -8.48 12.75 -8.51
CA LEU A 210 -8.71 14.11 -9.02
C LEU A 210 -8.48 14.25 -10.53
N ASP A 211 -7.97 13.21 -11.22
CA ASP A 211 -7.62 13.25 -12.65
C ASP A 211 -6.56 14.34 -12.96
N GLY A 212 -5.53 14.43 -12.12
CA GLY A 212 -4.48 15.41 -12.27
C GLY A 212 -3.64 15.17 -13.54
N PRO A 213 -3.18 16.24 -14.25
CA PRO A 213 -2.35 16.12 -15.43
C PRO A 213 -0.97 15.55 -15.08
N THR A 214 -0.44 14.66 -15.93
CA THR A 214 0.86 14.01 -15.74
C THR A 214 1.84 14.34 -16.83
N ARG A 215 3.12 14.21 -16.50
CA ARG A 215 4.25 14.18 -17.43
C ARG A 215 4.65 12.74 -17.67
N GLY A 216 4.75 12.33 -18.94
CA GLY A 216 5.23 11.00 -19.32
C GLY A 216 6.73 10.90 -19.20
N ILE A 217 7.22 9.70 -18.92
CA ILE A 217 8.64 9.36 -18.90
C ILE A 217 8.94 8.40 -20.05
N ASP A 218 9.95 8.71 -20.86
CA ASP A 218 10.42 7.81 -21.91
C ASP A 218 11.02 6.54 -21.28
N PRO A 219 10.39 5.34 -21.44
CA PRO A 219 10.91 4.12 -20.87
C PRO A 219 12.33 3.76 -21.32
N ALA A 220 12.72 4.18 -22.52
CA ALA A 220 14.07 3.94 -23.05
C ALA A 220 15.15 4.76 -22.32
N SER A 221 14.77 5.85 -21.66
CA SER A 221 15.67 6.68 -20.86
C SER A 221 15.95 6.11 -19.46
N VAL A 222 15.14 5.13 -19.00
CA VAL A 222 15.31 4.53 -17.67
C VAL A 222 16.45 3.50 -17.69
N PRO A 223 17.52 3.71 -16.92
CA PRO A 223 18.70 2.83 -16.94
C PRO A 223 18.36 1.37 -16.68
N GLY A 224 18.79 0.48 -17.58
CA GLY A 224 18.62 -0.96 -17.47
C GLY A 224 17.21 -1.48 -17.84
N LEU A 225 16.18 -0.65 -17.93
CA LEU A 225 14.81 -1.07 -18.14
C LEU A 225 14.59 -1.80 -19.48
N THR A 226 15.18 -1.30 -20.57
CA THR A 226 15.12 -1.98 -21.87
C THR A 226 15.69 -3.41 -21.81
N HIS A 227 16.78 -3.60 -21.06
CA HIS A 227 17.35 -4.91 -20.84
C HIS A 227 16.45 -5.80 -19.95
N ASP A 228 15.85 -5.23 -18.91
CA ASP A 228 14.95 -5.95 -17.99
C ASP A 228 13.70 -6.48 -18.70
N LEU A 229 13.20 -5.72 -19.70
CA LEU A 229 11.99 -6.05 -20.47
C LEU A 229 12.28 -6.82 -21.78
N ALA A 230 13.54 -7.01 -22.13
CA ALA A 230 13.90 -7.67 -23.39
C ALA A 230 13.27 -9.06 -23.50
N GLY A 231 12.62 -9.33 -24.63
CA GLY A 231 11.99 -10.65 -24.92
C GLY A 231 10.59 -10.83 -24.34
N CYS A 232 9.92 -9.76 -23.89
CA CYS A 232 8.48 -9.79 -23.59
C CYS A 232 7.71 -8.86 -24.53
N ASP A 233 6.41 -9.14 -24.71
CA ASP A 233 5.51 -8.36 -25.57
C ASP A 233 4.65 -7.35 -24.79
N LEU A 234 5.02 -7.03 -23.56
CA LEU A 234 4.31 -6.07 -22.73
C LEU A 234 4.63 -4.63 -23.19
N GLU A 235 3.59 -3.85 -23.45
CA GLU A 235 3.73 -2.42 -23.68
C GLU A 235 3.84 -1.69 -22.35
N VAL A 236 4.82 -0.80 -22.21
CA VAL A 236 5.08 -0.07 -20.97
C VAL A 236 4.88 1.42 -21.19
N SER A 237 4.11 2.05 -20.33
CA SER A 237 3.98 3.50 -20.21
C SER A 237 4.34 3.91 -18.80
N ILE A 238 5.09 5.01 -18.64
CA ILE A 238 5.50 5.53 -17.35
C ILE A 238 5.08 6.99 -17.26
N VAL A 239 4.54 7.40 -16.13
CA VAL A 239 4.22 8.80 -15.84
C VAL A 239 4.74 9.19 -14.46
N GLU A 240 5.12 10.45 -14.34
CA GLU A 240 5.39 11.07 -13.04
C GLU A 240 4.04 11.44 -12.41
N MET A 241 3.75 10.86 -11.25
CA MET A 241 2.61 11.28 -10.43
C MET A 241 2.93 12.64 -9.79
N PRO A 242 2.05 13.65 -9.94
CA PRO A 242 2.31 14.94 -9.35
C PRO A 242 2.45 14.85 -7.82
N SER A 243 3.62 15.21 -7.31
CA SER A 243 3.90 15.28 -5.87
C SER A 243 4.88 16.42 -5.60
N GLU A 244 4.55 17.24 -4.61
CA GLU A 244 5.46 18.27 -4.08
C GLU A 244 6.47 17.69 -3.09
N LEU A 245 6.27 16.44 -2.62
CA LEU A 245 7.07 15.86 -1.54
C LEU A 245 8.34 15.17 -2.06
N ALA A 246 8.17 14.19 -2.93
CA ALA A 246 9.28 13.43 -3.49
C ALA A 246 8.91 12.91 -4.90
N PRO A 247 9.89 12.48 -5.72
CA PRO A 247 9.61 11.88 -7.03
C PRO A 247 8.76 10.60 -6.89
N CYS A 248 7.56 10.62 -7.47
CA CYS A 248 6.64 9.49 -7.49
C CYS A 248 6.36 9.09 -8.93
N MET A 249 6.47 7.81 -9.24
CA MET A 249 6.26 7.26 -10.57
C MET A 249 5.13 6.25 -10.59
N ALA A 250 4.34 6.28 -11.64
CA ALA A 250 3.35 5.26 -11.97
C ALA A 250 3.73 4.61 -13.30
N ALA A 251 3.64 3.29 -13.38
CA ALA A 251 3.82 2.56 -14.62
C ALA A 251 2.59 1.73 -14.93
N LEU A 252 2.26 1.64 -16.22
CA LEU A 252 1.25 0.73 -16.75
C LEU A 252 1.94 -0.27 -17.67
N VAL A 253 1.69 -1.56 -17.46
CA VAL A 253 1.94 -2.59 -18.47
C VAL A 253 0.62 -2.98 -19.13
N HIS A 254 0.64 -3.11 -20.45
CA HIS A 254 -0.49 -3.53 -21.25
C HIS A 254 -0.15 -4.79 -22.04
N ASP A 255 -0.86 -5.86 -21.76
CA ASP A 255 -0.83 -7.11 -22.52
C ASP A 255 -2.01 -7.10 -23.49
N ARG A 256 -1.74 -6.74 -24.74
CA ARG A 256 -2.77 -6.66 -25.78
C ARG A 256 -3.38 -8.02 -26.08
N ALA A 257 -2.59 -9.08 -26.02
CA ALA A 257 -3.05 -10.42 -26.37
C ALA A 257 -4.08 -10.93 -25.39
N ARG A 258 -3.91 -10.60 -24.09
CA ARG A 258 -4.82 -11.00 -23.01
C ARG A 258 -5.83 -9.92 -22.62
N GLY A 259 -5.66 -8.68 -23.12
CA GLY A 259 -6.47 -7.53 -22.72
C GLY A 259 -6.30 -7.18 -21.25
N ILE A 260 -5.07 -7.22 -20.72
CA ILE A 260 -4.75 -6.91 -19.34
C ILE A 260 -4.05 -5.58 -19.26
N HIS A 261 -4.56 -4.69 -18.40
CA HIS A 261 -3.89 -3.49 -17.95
C HIS A 261 -3.52 -3.67 -16.47
N ALA A 262 -2.26 -3.47 -16.12
CA ALA A 262 -1.78 -3.59 -14.75
C ALA A 262 -0.78 -2.48 -14.44
N ALA A 263 -0.94 -1.83 -13.30
CA ALA A 263 -0.07 -0.74 -12.89
C ALA A 263 0.76 -1.09 -11.66
N GLY A 264 1.82 -0.32 -11.49
CA GLY A 264 2.65 -0.29 -10.29
C GLY A 264 3.08 1.14 -9.99
N PHE A 265 3.41 1.39 -8.75
CA PHE A 265 3.73 2.71 -8.23
C PHE A 265 5.03 2.66 -7.43
N ALA A 266 5.77 3.74 -7.41
CA ALA A 266 6.94 3.85 -6.56
C ALA A 266 7.30 5.31 -6.27
N CYS A 267 7.70 5.56 -5.03
CA CYS A 267 8.37 6.77 -4.60
C CYS A 267 9.81 6.45 -4.20
N ARG A 268 10.77 7.14 -4.82
CA ARG A 268 12.21 7.06 -4.49
C ARG A 268 12.81 8.44 -4.68
N TYR A 269 13.95 8.70 -4.04
CA TYR A 269 14.67 9.96 -4.27
C TYR A 269 15.31 10.03 -5.66
N ASP A 270 15.74 8.89 -6.19
CA ASP A 270 16.17 8.79 -7.58
C ASP A 270 14.96 8.48 -8.48
N PRO A 271 14.59 9.37 -9.41
CA PRO A 271 13.49 9.14 -10.35
C PRO A 271 13.66 7.88 -11.21
N ALA A 272 14.88 7.50 -11.56
CA ALA A 272 15.15 6.32 -12.35
C ALA A 272 14.88 5.02 -11.56
N GLU A 273 15.26 5.00 -10.28
CA GLU A 273 14.91 3.90 -9.39
C GLU A 273 13.39 3.80 -9.17
N ALA A 274 12.71 4.95 -8.98
CA ALA A 274 11.26 5.00 -8.87
C ALA A 274 10.57 4.45 -10.12
N ALA A 275 10.98 4.90 -11.31
CA ALA A 275 10.42 4.44 -12.58
C ALA A 275 10.63 2.93 -12.79
N ARG A 276 11.85 2.43 -12.55
CA ARG A 276 12.16 0.99 -12.70
C ARG A 276 11.38 0.14 -11.69
N LYS A 277 11.24 0.61 -10.44
CA LYS A 277 10.44 -0.08 -9.40
C LYS A 277 8.95 -0.09 -9.75
N ALA A 278 8.39 1.02 -10.22
CA ALA A 278 7.00 1.10 -10.66
C ALA A 278 6.71 0.10 -11.79
N VAL A 279 7.61 -0.05 -12.78
CA VAL A 279 7.47 -1.07 -13.83
C VAL A 279 7.55 -2.49 -13.27
N LEU A 280 8.45 -2.77 -12.32
CA LEU A 280 8.53 -4.08 -11.68
C LEU A 280 7.21 -4.43 -10.97
N GLU A 281 6.62 -3.48 -10.26
CA GLU A 281 5.33 -3.69 -9.59
C GLU A 281 4.16 -3.81 -10.57
N ALA A 282 4.20 -3.08 -11.69
CA ALA A 282 3.22 -3.26 -12.76
C ALA A 282 3.28 -4.67 -13.38
N VAL A 283 4.50 -5.20 -13.60
CA VAL A 283 4.69 -6.60 -14.04
C VAL A 283 4.17 -7.59 -12.98
N HIS A 284 4.42 -7.32 -11.70
CA HIS A 284 3.90 -8.15 -10.62
C HIS A 284 2.36 -8.15 -10.62
N THR A 285 1.72 -6.98 -10.70
CA THR A 285 0.26 -6.86 -10.80
C THR A 285 -0.29 -7.57 -12.03
N TRP A 286 0.42 -7.52 -13.16
CA TRP A 286 0.05 -8.26 -14.38
C TRP A 286 0.12 -9.79 -14.15
N VAL A 287 1.16 -10.30 -13.48
CA VAL A 287 1.26 -11.73 -13.11
C VAL A 287 0.08 -12.13 -12.24
N PHE A 288 -0.25 -11.32 -11.24
CA PHE A 288 -1.39 -11.58 -10.37
C PHE A 288 -2.70 -11.57 -11.16
N THR A 289 -2.89 -10.62 -12.05
CA THR A 289 -4.11 -10.49 -12.87
C THR A 289 -4.34 -11.71 -13.74
N GLN A 290 -3.29 -12.36 -14.27
CA GLN A 290 -3.44 -13.61 -15.03
C GLN A 290 -4.12 -14.71 -14.20
N GLY A 291 -3.86 -14.76 -12.88
CA GLY A 291 -4.50 -15.71 -11.99
C GLY A 291 -5.99 -15.48 -11.77
N ALA A 292 -6.51 -14.31 -12.18
CA ALA A 292 -7.93 -13.94 -12.06
C ALA A 292 -8.67 -13.99 -13.42
N THR A 293 -8.00 -14.38 -14.53
CA THR A 293 -8.64 -14.40 -15.87
C THR A 293 -9.55 -15.59 -16.10
N ASP A 294 -9.31 -16.70 -15.41
CA ASP A 294 -10.01 -17.97 -15.60
C ASP A 294 -10.70 -18.42 -14.31
N ALA A 295 -11.82 -19.12 -14.42
CA ALA A 295 -12.59 -19.60 -13.27
C ALA A 295 -11.79 -20.55 -12.35
N ASP A 296 -10.86 -21.31 -12.92
CA ASP A 296 -9.92 -22.18 -12.21
C ASP A 296 -8.53 -21.56 -12.07
N GLY A 297 -8.42 -20.24 -12.29
CA GLY A 297 -7.18 -19.49 -12.11
C GLY A 297 -6.62 -19.62 -10.69
N TRP A 298 -5.32 -19.43 -10.53
CA TRP A 298 -4.67 -19.69 -9.23
C TRP A 298 -5.22 -18.81 -8.09
N VAL A 299 -5.73 -17.62 -8.38
CA VAL A 299 -6.38 -16.75 -7.39
C VAL A 299 -7.62 -17.44 -6.80
N PHE A 300 -8.51 -17.98 -7.64
CA PHE A 300 -9.72 -18.67 -7.18
C PHE A 300 -9.39 -19.99 -6.49
N ARG A 301 -8.41 -20.75 -7.01
CA ARG A 301 -7.90 -21.95 -6.30
C ARG A 301 -7.34 -21.63 -4.94
N ALA A 302 -6.65 -20.50 -4.77
CA ALA A 302 -6.13 -20.05 -3.48
C ALA A 302 -7.26 -19.66 -2.51
N VAL A 303 -8.35 -19.08 -3.01
CA VAL A 303 -9.58 -18.82 -2.23
C VAL A 303 -10.23 -20.13 -1.77
N ASP A 304 -10.37 -21.11 -2.67
CA ASP A 304 -10.97 -22.41 -2.34
C ASP A 304 -10.10 -23.21 -1.34
N ALA A 305 -8.79 -23.11 -1.46
CA ALA A 305 -7.84 -23.69 -0.50
C ALA A 305 -7.76 -22.94 0.84
N GLY A 306 -8.46 -21.79 0.98
CA GLY A 306 -8.43 -20.96 2.19
C GLY A 306 -7.09 -20.23 2.40
N MET A 307 -6.29 -20.09 1.34
CA MET A 307 -5.07 -19.28 1.32
C MET A 307 -5.40 -17.79 1.15
N LEU A 308 -6.45 -17.49 0.38
CA LEU A 308 -7.05 -16.16 0.28
C LEU A 308 -8.45 -16.18 0.91
N ALA A 309 -8.91 -15.05 1.43
CA ALA A 309 -10.22 -14.97 2.08
C ALA A 309 -11.35 -14.96 1.05
N ARG A 310 -12.42 -15.69 1.33
CA ARG A 310 -13.66 -15.60 0.55
C ARG A 310 -14.27 -14.21 0.67
N GLY A 311 -14.81 -13.68 -0.44
CA GLY A 311 -15.48 -12.38 -0.50
C GLY A 311 -14.53 -11.18 -0.61
N LEU A 312 -13.21 -11.40 -0.77
CA LEU A 312 -12.27 -10.37 -1.16
C LEU A 312 -12.33 -10.09 -2.67
N TYR A 313 -12.59 -11.12 -3.46
CA TYR A 313 -12.69 -11.04 -4.92
C TYR A 313 -14.14 -11.08 -5.36
N LEU A 314 -14.41 -10.45 -6.51
CA LEU A 314 -15.68 -10.60 -7.23
C LEU A 314 -15.76 -12.02 -7.78
N ASP A 315 -16.98 -12.54 -7.98
CA ASP A 315 -17.17 -13.82 -8.63
C ASP A 315 -16.61 -13.79 -10.06
N HIS A 316 -16.02 -14.91 -10.52
CA HIS A 316 -15.45 -14.97 -11.87
C HIS A 316 -16.51 -14.71 -12.93
N ARG A 317 -16.16 -13.89 -13.91
CA ARG A 317 -17.00 -13.55 -15.05
C ARG A 317 -16.30 -13.89 -16.38
N ALA A 318 -16.84 -14.89 -17.08
CA ALA A 318 -16.32 -15.26 -18.40
C ALA A 318 -16.51 -14.14 -19.45
N ASP A 319 -17.54 -13.31 -19.30
CA ASP A 319 -17.80 -12.13 -20.15
C ASP A 319 -16.99 -10.88 -19.76
N ARG A 320 -16.23 -10.96 -18.68
CA ARG A 320 -15.43 -9.86 -18.08
C ARG A 320 -16.21 -8.58 -17.77
N ARG A 321 -17.54 -8.62 -17.68
CA ARG A 321 -18.35 -7.44 -17.38
C ARG A 321 -18.39 -7.14 -15.87
N TYR A 322 -17.24 -7.04 -15.23
CA TYR A 322 -17.11 -6.87 -13.79
C TYR A 322 -17.73 -5.59 -13.24
N LEU A 323 -17.83 -4.51 -14.06
CA LEU A 323 -18.51 -3.28 -13.64
C LEU A 323 -19.99 -3.49 -13.29
N ASP A 324 -20.62 -4.54 -13.80
CA ASP A 324 -22.01 -4.85 -13.48
C ASP A 324 -22.16 -5.36 -12.02
N ASP A 325 -21.08 -5.86 -11.42
CA ASP A 325 -21.04 -6.44 -10.06
C ASP A 325 -20.35 -5.51 -9.02
N CYS A 326 -19.78 -4.39 -9.45
CA CYS A 326 -19.08 -3.46 -8.56
C CYS A 326 -20.01 -2.72 -7.57
N GLY A 327 -21.32 -2.74 -7.82
CA GLY A 327 -22.30 -1.95 -7.07
C GLY A 327 -22.20 -0.45 -7.34
N THR A 328 -23.11 0.32 -6.76
CA THR A 328 -23.08 1.80 -6.87
C THR A 328 -21.79 2.31 -6.25
N ASP A 329 -21.11 3.20 -6.98
CA ASP A 329 -19.84 3.82 -6.52
C ASP A 329 -18.79 2.80 -6.06
N PHE A 330 -18.71 1.66 -6.74
CA PHE A 330 -17.77 0.56 -6.43
C PHE A 330 -17.91 -0.02 -5.01
N ALA A 331 -19.08 0.07 -4.37
CA ALA A 331 -19.31 -0.37 -2.99
C ALA A 331 -19.07 -1.87 -2.76
N ALA A 332 -19.05 -2.70 -3.80
CA ALA A 332 -18.73 -4.12 -3.72
C ALA A 332 -17.22 -4.41 -3.84
N VAL A 333 -16.41 -3.45 -4.25
CA VAL A 333 -14.95 -3.59 -4.42
C VAL A 333 -14.25 -3.27 -3.10
N ARG A 334 -14.15 -4.28 -2.22
CA ARG A 334 -13.79 -4.14 -0.80
C ARG A 334 -12.37 -4.59 -0.46
N ASP A 335 -11.61 -4.98 -1.46
CA ASP A 335 -10.22 -5.40 -1.34
C ASP A 335 -9.43 -4.89 -2.55
N LEU A 336 -8.14 -4.57 -2.33
CA LEU A 336 -7.25 -4.11 -3.40
C LEU A 336 -7.10 -5.16 -4.49
N GLY A 337 -7.04 -6.45 -4.13
CA GLY A 337 -6.96 -7.54 -5.10
C GLY A 337 -8.16 -7.62 -6.07
N ALA A 338 -9.33 -7.08 -5.69
CA ALA A 338 -10.48 -7.01 -6.59
C ALA A 338 -10.33 -5.92 -7.67
N HIS A 339 -9.44 -4.94 -7.50
CA HIS A 339 -9.17 -3.91 -8.50
C HIS A 339 -8.76 -4.52 -9.84
N VAL A 340 -7.92 -5.55 -9.83
CA VAL A 340 -7.47 -6.20 -11.08
C VAL A 340 -8.61 -6.84 -11.84
N GLN A 341 -9.64 -7.36 -11.13
CA GLN A 341 -10.83 -7.90 -11.78
C GLN A 341 -11.66 -6.81 -12.44
N VAL A 342 -11.81 -5.65 -11.76
CA VAL A 342 -12.48 -4.47 -12.35
C VAL A 342 -11.79 -4.07 -13.66
N TRP A 343 -10.45 -4.12 -13.70
CA TRP A 343 -9.68 -3.76 -14.89
C TRP A 343 -9.65 -4.82 -15.99
N LEU A 344 -10.15 -6.03 -15.74
CA LEU A 344 -10.43 -7.00 -16.80
C LEU A 344 -11.67 -6.60 -17.62
N ASP A 345 -12.51 -5.69 -17.13
CA ASP A 345 -13.66 -5.16 -17.87
C ASP A 345 -13.19 -4.18 -18.97
N PRO A 346 -13.49 -4.44 -20.25
CA PRO A 346 -13.03 -3.57 -21.33
C PRO A 346 -13.51 -2.11 -21.22
N ARG A 347 -14.59 -1.87 -20.48
CA ARG A 347 -15.10 -0.50 -20.22
C ARG A 347 -14.18 0.36 -19.37
N MET A 348 -13.19 -0.27 -18.69
CA MET A 348 -12.15 0.44 -17.95
C MET A 348 -11.00 0.97 -18.84
N ALA A 349 -10.81 0.39 -20.03
CA ALA A 349 -9.70 0.73 -20.92
C ALA A 349 -9.53 2.23 -21.24
N PRO A 350 -10.60 3.07 -21.33
CA PRO A 350 -10.42 4.51 -21.54
C PRO A 350 -9.59 5.20 -20.45
N LEU A 351 -9.64 4.73 -19.19
CA LEU A 351 -8.85 5.30 -18.09
C LEU A 351 -7.34 5.01 -18.21
N ALA A 352 -6.94 4.03 -19.01
CA ALA A 352 -5.53 3.79 -19.33
C ALA A 352 -4.86 4.99 -20.04
N ALA A 353 -5.67 5.89 -20.62
CA ALA A 353 -5.19 7.14 -21.22
C ALA A 353 -4.37 8.01 -20.26
N ARG A 354 -4.63 7.93 -18.97
CA ARG A 354 -3.88 8.66 -17.93
C ARG A 354 -2.39 8.31 -17.90
N PHE A 355 -2.05 7.10 -18.33
CA PHE A 355 -0.67 6.63 -18.46
C PHE A 355 -0.15 6.79 -19.89
N THR A 356 -0.99 6.48 -20.89
CA THR A 356 -0.56 6.36 -22.29
C THR A 356 -0.62 7.67 -23.07
N ARG A 357 -1.31 8.69 -22.55
CA ARG A 357 -1.48 10.01 -23.15
C ARG A 357 -1.27 11.12 -22.12
N PRO A 358 -0.04 11.25 -21.57
CA PRO A 358 0.25 12.25 -20.55
C PRO A 358 0.05 13.67 -21.09
N ALA A 359 -0.72 14.50 -20.35
CA ALA A 359 -1.13 15.82 -20.80
C ALA A 359 0.03 16.82 -20.92
N LEU A 360 1.12 16.61 -20.14
CA LEU A 360 2.27 17.51 -20.08
C LEU A 360 3.45 17.04 -20.97
N GLY A 361 3.17 16.15 -21.94
CA GLY A 361 4.20 15.62 -22.84
C GLY A 361 5.06 14.53 -22.20
N VAL A 362 6.10 14.09 -22.92
CA VAL A 362 7.03 13.03 -22.50
C VAL A 362 8.43 13.60 -22.42
N VAL A 363 9.15 13.25 -21.36
CA VAL A 363 10.53 13.65 -21.11
C VAL A 363 11.41 12.43 -20.78
N PRO A 364 12.73 12.50 -20.94
CA PRO A 364 13.62 11.48 -20.41
C PRO A 364 13.62 11.52 -18.87
N VAL A 365 13.98 10.41 -18.21
CA VAL A 365 13.92 10.27 -16.75
C VAL A 365 14.81 11.27 -16.01
N ASP A 366 15.94 11.67 -16.58
CA ASP A 366 16.84 12.70 -16.04
C ASP A 366 16.25 14.12 -16.11
N GLY A 367 15.15 14.32 -16.85
CA GLY A 367 14.36 15.54 -16.82
C GLY A 367 13.49 15.70 -15.55
N VAL A 368 13.45 14.69 -14.67
CA VAL A 368 12.78 14.75 -13.37
C VAL A 368 13.80 15.06 -12.28
N ALA A 369 13.49 16.03 -11.43
CA ALA A 369 14.39 16.40 -10.34
C ALA A 369 14.49 15.28 -9.30
N ALA A 370 15.70 14.91 -8.90
CA ALA A 370 15.94 14.00 -7.79
C ALA A 370 15.50 14.61 -6.45
N GLY A 371 15.05 13.77 -5.55
CA GLY A 371 14.72 14.13 -4.17
C GLY A 371 15.89 13.89 -3.20
N SER A 372 15.64 14.18 -1.93
CA SER A 372 16.49 13.77 -0.82
C SER A 372 15.67 13.73 0.46
N ARG A 373 16.16 13.03 1.49
CA ARG A 373 15.52 13.00 2.80
C ARG A 373 15.38 14.41 3.39
N ALA A 374 16.41 15.22 3.33
CA ALA A 374 16.38 16.58 3.86
C ALA A 374 15.32 17.45 3.18
N ALA A 375 15.23 17.37 1.83
CA ALA A 375 14.20 18.10 1.08
C ALA A 375 12.78 17.61 1.41
N LEU A 376 12.60 16.30 1.63
CA LEU A 376 11.32 15.74 2.05
C LEU A 376 10.93 16.26 3.44
N ASP A 377 11.84 16.23 4.42
CA ASP A 377 11.59 16.72 5.76
C ASP A 377 11.22 18.21 5.78
N GLU A 378 11.92 19.03 4.98
CA GLU A 378 11.61 20.47 4.83
C GLU A 378 10.19 20.68 4.24
N ARG A 379 9.81 19.92 3.21
CA ARG A 379 8.49 20.03 2.58
C ARG A 379 7.36 19.56 3.49
N LEU A 380 7.58 18.47 4.23
CA LEU A 380 6.61 17.99 5.22
C LEU A 380 6.42 19.05 6.33
N ALA A 381 7.50 19.63 6.83
CA ALA A 381 7.43 20.68 7.84
C ALA A 381 6.74 21.95 7.31
N ALA A 382 7.06 22.37 6.08
CA ALA A 382 6.42 23.52 5.43
C ALA A 382 4.91 23.29 5.19
N GLY A 383 4.50 22.06 4.90
CA GLY A 383 3.09 21.65 4.77
C GLY A 383 2.37 21.47 6.11
N GLY A 384 3.08 21.62 7.25
CA GLY A 384 2.51 21.39 8.58
C GLY A 384 2.22 19.92 8.89
N HIS A 385 2.81 19.00 8.15
CA HIS A 385 2.62 17.57 8.34
C HIS A 385 3.41 17.05 9.54
N ARG A 386 2.73 16.31 10.41
CA ARG A 386 3.33 15.61 11.55
C ARG A 386 3.75 14.22 11.11
N VAL A 387 4.98 13.82 11.40
CA VAL A 387 5.48 12.47 11.12
C VAL A 387 5.53 11.67 12.42
N ILE A 388 4.75 10.60 12.46
CA ILE A 388 4.60 9.72 13.61
C ILE A 388 5.22 8.36 13.29
N THR A 389 6.04 7.86 14.20
CA THR A 389 6.73 6.58 14.06
C THR A 389 6.44 5.65 15.22
N LEU A 390 6.29 4.35 14.93
CA LEU A 390 6.22 3.29 15.92
C LEU A 390 7.22 2.19 15.56
N ASP A 391 7.88 1.65 16.57
CA ASP A 391 8.65 0.41 16.42
C ASP A 391 7.70 -0.79 16.61
N LEU A 392 7.45 -1.52 15.53
CA LEU A 392 6.63 -2.74 15.53
C LEU A 392 7.48 -4.00 15.69
N THR A 393 8.80 -3.86 15.80
CA THR A 393 9.73 -5.00 15.84
C THR A 393 9.45 -5.89 17.04
N THR A 394 9.15 -7.16 16.80
CA THR A 394 8.97 -8.16 17.85
C THR A 394 10.31 -8.62 18.41
N GLU A 395 10.30 -9.20 19.63
CA GLU A 395 11.53 -9.60 20.34
C GLU A 395 12.36 -10.64 19.59
N ASP A 396 11.71 -11.54 18.83
CA ASP A 396 12.35 -12.54 18.00
C ASP A 396 13.03 -11.90 16.77
N VAL A 397 12.35 -10.98 16.08
CA VAL A 397 12.93 -10.23 14.96
C VAL A 397 14.08 -9.33 15.43
N ALA A 398 13.96 -8.73 16.62
CA ALA A 398 14.98 -7.83 17.18
C ALA A 398 16.33 -8.50 17.44
N GLN A 399 16.42 -9.84 17.44
CA GLN A 399 17.66 -10.58 17.50
C GLN A 399 18.47 -10.52 16.20
N THR A 400 17.85 -10.09 15.11
CA THR A 400 18.49 -9.83 13.81
C THR A 400 18.72 -8.32 13.61
N PRO A 401 19.44 -7.90 12.55
CA PRO A 401 19.54 -6.49 12.19
C PRO A 401 18.23 -5.87 11.70
N LEU A 402 17.23 -6.69 11.36
CA LEU A 402 15.96 -6.18 10.82
C LEU A 402 15.16 -5.42 11.89
N ARG A 403 14.53 -4.35 11.45
CA ARG A 403 13.55 -3.59 12.25
C ARG A 403 12.33 -3.33 11.40
N VAL A 404 11.19 -3.21 12.07
CA VAL A 404 9.90 -2.89 11.42
C VAL A 404 9.36 -1.60 12.02
N ALA A 405 9.16 -0.61 11.16
CA ALA A 405 8.55 0.65 11.53
C ALA A 405 7.13 0.76 10.97
N ARG A 406 6.27 1.44 11.72
CA ARG A 406 5.06 2.07 11.19
C ARG A 406 5.32 3.56 11.09
N VAL A 407 5.04 4.15 9.95
CA VAL A 407 5.05 5.59 9.73
C VAL A 407 3.64 6.06 9.39
N LEU A 408 3.19 7.11 10.07
CA LEU A 408 1.96 7.84 9.75
C LEU A 408 2.34 9.31 9.53
N VAL A 409 1.68 9.95 8.57
CA VAL A 409 1.90 11.37 8.28
C VAL A 409 0.55 12.08 8.27
N SER A 410 0.40 13.12 9.11
CA SER A 410 -0.86 13.85 9.20
C SER A 410 -1.22 14.52 7.87
N GLY A 411 -2.50 14.43 7.52
CA GLY A 411 -3.03 15.06 6.33
C GLY A 411 -2.72 14.34 5.01
N LEU A 412 -1.83 13.32 4.96
CA LEU A 412 -1.63 12.53 3.76
C LEU A 412 -2.69 11.42 3.63
N VAL A 413 -3.02 11.04 2.41
CA VAL A 413 -4.10 10.10 2.11
C VAL A 413 -3.51 8.71 1.82
N PRO A 414 -3.79 7.68 2.64
CA PRO A 414 -3.40 6.32 2.34
C PRO A 414 -4.32 5.71 1.28
N ASN A 415 -3.80 4.77 0.49
CA ASN A 415 -4.62 4.01 -0.44
C ASN A 415 -5.61 3.09 0.28
N ALA A 416 -6.74 2.85 -0.38
CA ALA A 416 -7.77 1.94 0.11
C ALA A 416 -8.50 1.26 -1.07
N PRO A 417 -9.19 0.13 -0.82
CA PRO A 417 -10.11 -0.43 -1.82
C PRO A 417 -11.14 0.60 -2.28
N ALA A 418 -11.58 0.51 -3.52
CA ALA A 418 -12.49 1.51 -4.12
C ALA A 418 -13.76 1.78 -3.29
N ALA A 419 -14.26 0.79 -2.56
CA ALA A 419 -15.40 0.97 -1.64
C ALA A 419 -15.09 1.91 -0.46
N PHE A 420 -13.82 2.13 -0.11
CA PHE A 420 -13.38 2.72 1.14
C PHE A 420 -12.32 3.83 0.96
N GLY A 421 -12.23 4.47 -0.22
CA GLY A 421 -11.38 5.64 -0.43
C GLY A 421 -11.71 6.75 0.57
N TYR A 422 -10.72 7.48 1.06
CA TYR A 422 -10.87 8.51 2.09
C TYR A 422 -11.25 9.88 1.50
N PHE A 423 -12.36 9.94 0.77
CA PHE A 423 -12.79 11.13 0.02
C PHE A 423 -13.20 12.34 0.87
N GLY A 424 -13.30 12.19 2.18
CA GLY A 424 -13.47 13.28 3.13
C GLY A 424 -12.17 13.91 3.62
N ALA A 425 -11.00 13.40 3.19
CA ALA A 425 -9.72 13.98 3.57
C ALA A 425 -9.56 15.40 2.99
N PRO A 426 -9.26 16.43 3.81
CA PRO A 426 -9.07 17.81 3.34
C PRO A 426 -7.99 17.96 2.25
N ARG A 427 -7.05 17.02 2.21
CA ARG A 427 -5.95 16.94 1.25
C ARG A 427 -6.42 16.94 -0.22
N PHE A 428 -7.57 16.31 -0.52
CA PHE A 428 -8.12 16.34 -1.88
C PHE A 428 -8.53 17.76 -2.31
N ALA A 429 -9.22 18.49 -1.42
CA ALA A 429 -9.62 19.87 -1.69
C ALA A 429 -8.39 20.77 -1.83
N GLN A 430 -7.43 20.63 -0.92
CA GLN A 430 -6.17 21.35 -0.95
C GLN A 430 -5.42 21.13 -2.26
N ALA A 431 -5.15 19.87 -2.63
CA ALA A 431 -4.40 19.55 -3.84
C ALA A 431 -5.12 20.01 -5.11
N ALA A 432 -6.46 19.87 -5.18
CA ALA A 432 -7.25 20.29 -6.33
C ALA A 432 -7.14 21.79 -6.60
N LEU A 433 -7.23 22.60 -5.54
CA LEU A 433 -7.20 24.07 -5.63
C LEU A 433 -5.78 24.60 -5.78
N GLU A 434 -4.83 24.19 -4.95
CA GLU A 434 -3.45 24.72 -4.96
C GLU A 434 -2.71 24.37 -6.25
N ARG A 435 -2.98 23.19 -6.83
CA ARG A 435 -2.39 22.78 -8.11
C ARG A 435 -3.16 23.30 -9.33
N GLY A 436 -4.27 24.00 -9.11
CA GLY A 436 -5.12 24.54 -10.18
C GLY A 436 -5.76 23.45 -11.04
N TRP A 437 -5.96 22.25 -10.51
CA TRP A 437 -6.64 21.18 -11.22
C TRP A 437 -8.14 21.38 -11.27
N ARG A 438 -8.69 22.14 -10.33
CA ARG A 438 -10.11 22.50 -10.23
C ARG A 438 -10.25 23.94 -9.71
N GLU A 439 -11.35 24.57 -10.09
CA GLU A 439 -11.73 25.90 -9.59
C GLU A 439 -12.44 25.82 -8.23
N GLU A 440 -13.10 24.69 -7.96
CA GLU A 440 -13.84 24.44 -6.72
C GLU A 440 -13.36 23.14 -6.04
N ALA A 441 -13.48 23.10 -4.72
CA ALA A 441 -13.16 21.92 -3.94
C ALA A 441 -14.11 20.75 -4.28
N PRO A 442 -13.60 19.51 -4.43
CA PRO A 442 -14.45 18.35 -4.62
C PRO A 442 -15.28 18.07 -3.35
N VAL A 443 -16.58 17.82 -3.51
CA VAL A 443 -17.53 17.63 -2.39
C VAL A 443 -18.30 16.33 -2.50
N GLY A 444 -18.77 15.98 -3.70
CA GLY A 444 -19.63 14.84 -3.93
C GLY A 444 -18.96 13.71 -4.72
N PRO A 445 -19.61 12.55 -4.82
CA PRO A 445 -19.03 11.39 -5.54
C PRO A 445 -18.77 11.68 -7.01
N GLY A 446 -19.52 12.61 -7.63
CA GLY A 446 -19.31 13.02 -9.03
C GLY A 446 -18.05 13.86 -9.26
N ASP A 447 -17.43 14.38 -8.20
CA ASP A 447 -16.22 15.17 -8.28
C ASP A 447 -14.94 14.30 -8.26
N PHE A 448 -15.07 13.00 -8.09
CA PHE A 448 -13.96 12.07 -8.02
C PHE A 448 -14.05 10.98 -9.09
N THR A 449 -12.93 10.51 -9.53
CA THR A 449 -12.84 9.20 -10.19
C THR A 449 -12.94 8.13 -9.13
N LEU A 450 -14.11 7.50 -8.98
CA LEU A 450 -14.31 6.43 -7.98
C LEU A 450 -13.80 5.07 -8.44
N ALA A 451 -13.60 4.90 -9.74
CA ALA A 451 -13.00 3.69 -10.30
C ALA A 451 -11.58 3.48 -9.75
N PRO A 452 -11.20 2.26 -9.34
CA PRO A 452 -9.87 1.99 -8.80
C PRO A 452 -8.78 2.13 -9.87
N PRO A 453 -7.51 2.38 -9.47
CA PRO A 453 -6.36 2.20 -10.36
C PRO A 453 -6.17 0.72 -10.71
N PRO A 454 -5.47 0.37 -11.81
CA PRO A 454 -5.21 -1.02 -12.22
C PRO A 454 -4.11 -1.70 -11.39
N HIS A 455 -4.29 -1.73 -10.08
CA HIS A 455 -3.30 -2.18 -9.09
C HIS A 455 -3.98 -2.90 -7.93
N MET A 456 -3.26 -3.77 -7.23
CA MET A 456 -3.73 -4.48 -6.04
C MET A 456 -3.09 -3.96 -4.75
#